data_e20bd05be030b4e355a98a184f0a19dc
#
_entry.id   e20bd05be030b4e355a98a184f0a19dc
#
_cell.length_a   1.000
_cell.length_b   1.000
_cell.length_c   1.000
_cell.angle_alpha   90.00
_cell.angle_beta   90.00
_cell.angle_gamma   90.00
#
_symmetry.space_group_name_H-M   'P 1'
#
loop_
_entity.id
_entity.type
_entity.pdbx_description
1 polymer ?
#
loop_
_entity_poly.entity_id
_entity_poly.type
_entity_poly.pdbx_seq_one_letter_code
_entity_poly.pdbx_strand_id
1 'polypeptide(L)'
;MEIKITAIKFETVNGRKTGNSFSFGMDPKKMAKYKTEATVRKKVEEYVAKNGVFKREELKDLRYDMKDFLEEWRKQLPIVEEEERMNREESVNNPESRVTPDVITRLANNEVFVFGSNAQGMHYGGAARYALDHFGAIMGQGVGPQGKCYAIPSMGGLASMGEAVKQFCEYAKAHPEKRFLVTPIGCGIAGYTPLDVAPLFDCCRDVENISLPAAFWDLL
;
A
#
# COMPACT_ATOMS: atom_id res chain seq x y z
N MET A 1 11.01 18.19 11.01
CA MET A 1 12.38 18.70 11.28
C MET A 1 13.37 17.62 10.85
N GLU A 2 14.39 17.99 10.08
CA GLU A 2 15.43 17.04 9.66
C GLU A 2 16.49 16.87 10.73
N ILE A 3 16.91 15.62 10.95
CA ILE A 3 18.02 15.28 11.87
C ILE A 3 19.17 14.73 11.04
N LYS A 4 20.37 15.13 11.43
CA LYS A 4 21.61 14.77 10.75
C LYS A 4 21.91 13.29 10.91
N ILE A 5 22.24 12.64 9.80
CA ILE A 5 22.80 11.29 9.72
C ILE A 5 24.17 11.41 9.07
N THR A 6 25.16 10.67 9.56
CA THR A 6 26.51 10.66 8.98
C THR A 6 26.91 9.24 8.58
N ALA A 7 27.19 9.05 7.29
CA ALA A 7 27.82 7.84 6.77
C ALA A 7 29.34 8.01 6.82
N ILE A 8 30.06 7.04 7.39
CA ILE A 8 31.50 7.12 7.67
C ILE A 8 32.18 5.88 7.09
N LYS A 9 33.20 6.12 6.26
CA LYS A 9 34.16 5.09 5.84
C LYS A 9 35.45 5.28 6.64
N PHE A 10 35.89 4.26 7.35
CA PHE A 10 37.15 4.26 8.06
C PHE A 10 38.25 3.63 7.20
N GLU A 11 39.39 4.32 7.09
CA GLU A 11 40.59 3.82 6.44
C GLU A 11 41.75 3.87 7.45
N THR A 12 42.64 2.91 7.37
CA THR A 12 43.89 2.95 8.17
C THR A 12 45.03 3.28 7.22
N VAL A 13 45.58 4.49 7.34
CA VAL A 13 46.73 4.94 6.57
C VAL A 13 47.89 5.15 7.57
N ASN A 14 48.98 4.46 7.34
CA ASN A 14 50.20 4.55 8.21
C ASN A 14 49.89 4.35 9.71
N GLY A 15 49.03 3.40 10.07
CA GLY A 15 48.64 3.10 11.44
C GLY A 15 47.67 4.12 12.08
N ARG A 16 47.29 5.17 11.40
CA ARG A 16 46.27 6.14 11.84
C ARG A 16 44.93 5.89 11.18
N LYS A 17 43.86 5.90 11.97
CA LYS A 17 42.49 5.85 11.44
C LYS A 17 42.13 7.21 10.85
N THR A 18 41.91 7.23 9.56
CA THR A 18 41.33 8.35 8.83
C THR A 18 39.95 7.94 8.33
N GLY A 19 39.05 8.90 8.04
CA GLY A 19 37.72 8.55 7.56
C GLY A 19 37.15 9.63 6.66
N ASN A 20 36.59 9.20 5.52
CA ASN A 20 35.72 10.03 4.72
C ASN A 20 34.30 9.94 5.28
N SER A 21 33.63 11.08 5.40
CA SER A 21 32.25 11.11 5.90
C SER A 21 31.35 11.93 4.99
N PHE A 22 30.09 11.49 4.91
CA PHE A 22 29.02 12.19 4.24
C PHE A 22 27.86 12.39 5.21
N SER A 23 27.46 13.63 5.43
CA SER A 23 26.35 13.99 6.33
C SER A 23 25.19 14.55 5.55
N PHE A 24 23.99 14.17 5.93
CA PHE A 24 22.74 14.62 5.33
C PHE A 24 21.62 14.67 6.37
N GLY A 25 20.57 15.45 6.08
CA GLY A 25 19.37 15.53 6.91
C GLY A 25 18.30 14.55 6.44
N MET A 26 17.56 13.97 7.39
CA MET A 26 16.40 13.14 7.12
C MET A 26 15.32 13.40 8.17
N ASP A 27 14.06 13.43 7.76
CA ASP A 27 12.93 13.71 8.66
C ASP A 27 12.44 12.42 9.32
N PRO A 28 12.56 12.26 10.66
CA PRO A 28 12.15 11.08 11.39
C PRO A 28 10.64 10.81 11.25
N LYS A 29 9.78 11.85 11.23
CA LYS A 29 8.32 11.70 11.06
C LYS A 29 7.99 11.09 9.71
N LYS A 30 8.61 11.58 8.61
CA LYS A 30 8.44 11.00 7.27
C LYS A 30 8.92 9.55 7.17
N MET A 31 9.93 9.20 7.98
CA MET A 31 10.49 7.84 8.03
C MET A 31 9.71 6.90 8.97
N ALA A 32 8.80 7.41 9.81
CA ALA A 32 8.00 6.59 10.72
C ALA A 32 6.99 5.66 10.02
N LYS A 33 6.69 5.91 8.73
CA LYS A 33 5.97 4.94 7.87
C LYS A 33 6.68 3.58 7.74
N TYR A 34 7.99 3.54 7.93
CA TYR A 34 8.77 2.30 8.00
C TYR A 34 8.84 1.83 9.45
N LYS A 35 8.05 0.81 9.79
CA LYS A 35 7.77 0.41 11.18
C LYS A 35 8.92 -0.35 11.87
N THR A 36 10.01 -0.67 11.17
CA THR A 36 11.16 -1.38 11.74
C THR A 36 12.46 -0.63 11.51
N GLU A 37 13.35 -0.68 12.51
CA GLU A 37 14.69 -0.07 12.41
C GLU A 37 15.50 -0.65 11.23
N ALA A 38 15.38 -1.95 10.97
CA ALA A 38 16.04 -2.60 9.84
C ALA A 38 15.63 -1.98 8.49
N THR A 39 14.32 -1.73 8.30
CA THR A 39 13.81 -1.08 7.09
C THR A 39 14.29 0.36 6.98
N VAL A 40 14.29 1.11 8.09
CA VAL A 40 14.80 2.48 8.13
C VAL A 40 16.29 2.52 7.77
N ARG A 41 17.11 1.65 8.35
CA ARG A 41 18.55 1.54 8.02
C ARG A 41 18.75 1.25 6.53
N LYS A 42 18.02 0.30 5.97
CA LYS A 42 18.06 0.00 4.53
C LYS A 42 17.73 1.22 3.67
N LYS A 43 16.73 2.04 4.07
CA LYS A 43 16.39 3.27 3.34
C LYS A 43 17.48 4.35 3.44
N VAL A 44 18.18 4.42 4.55
CA VAL A 44 19.35 5.29 4.71
C VAL A 44 20.49 4.83 3.78
N GLU A 45 20.77 3.54 3.72
CA GLU A 45 21.77 2.95 2.83
C GLU A 45 21.44 3.20 1.35
N GLU A 46 20.19 2.99 0.95
CA GLU A 46 19.70 3.28 -0.41
C GLU A 46 19.89 4.77 -0.77
N TYR A 47 19.63 5.68 0.18
CA TYR A 47 19.83 7.11 -0.01
C TYR A 47 21.30 7.45 -0.23
N VAL A 48 22.20 6.92 0.60
CA VAL A 48 23.65 7.14 0.48
C VAL A 48 24.19 6.57 -0.83
N ALA A 49 23.75 5.38 -1.22
CA ALA A 49 24.13 4.76 -2.48
C ALA A 49 23.72 5.60 -3.70
N LYS A 50 22.54 6.19 -3.65
CA LYS A 50 21.98 7.03 -4.74
C LYS A 50 22.73 8.36 -4.89
N ASN A 51 23.27 8.90 -3.82
CA ASN A 51 23.98 10.20 -3.86
C ASN A 51 25.40 10.12 -4.44
N GLY A 52 25.94 8.91 -4.67
CA GLY A 52 27.20 8.72 -5.42
C GLY A 52 28.48 9.24 -4.73
N VAL A 53 28.43 9.56 -3.44
CA VAL A 53 29.58 10.05 -2.67
C VAL A 53 30.63 8.97 -2.42
N PHE A 54 30.16 7.71 -2.25
CA PHE A 54 30.99 6.54 -2.06
C PHE A 54 30.92 5.62 -3.28
N LYS A 55 32.03 4.93 -3.60
CA LYS A 55 32.03 3.89 -4.64
C LYS A 55 31.18 2.71 -4.20
N ARG A 56 30.61 1.98 -5.16
CA ARG A 56 29.71 0.84 -4.92
C ARG A 56 30.33 -0.25 -4.02
N GLU A 57 31.62 -0.49 -4.17
CA GLU A 57 32.40 -1.44 -3.38
C GLU A 57 32.61 -1.01 -1.92
N GLU A 58 32.53 0.29 -1.63
CA GLU A 58 32.74 0.87 -0.31
C GLU A 58 31.47 0.87 0.56
N LEU A 59 30.29 0.77 -0.07
CA LEU A 59 28.99 0.87 0.62
C LEU A 59 28.81 -0.18 1.71
N LYS A 60 29.38 -1.37 1.53
CA LYS A 60 29.30 -2.49 2.50
C LYS A 60 30.11 -2.25 3.78
N ASP A 61 31.10 -1.36 3.71
CA ASP A 61 32.04 -1.09 4.81
C ASP A 61 31.71 0.20 5.56
N LEU A 62 30.58 0.87 5.19
CA LEU A 62 30.15 2.12 5.82
C LEU A 62 29.57 1.86 7.22
N ARG A 63 29.91 2.76 8.13
CA ARG A 63 29.21 2.91 9.41
C ARG A 63 28.31 4.13 9.37
N TYR A 64 27.17 4.04 10.05
CA TYR A 64 26.20 5.10 10.10
C TYR A 64 26.03 5.60 11.53
N ASP A 65 26.38 6.87 11.74
CA ASP A 65 26.01 7.59 12.95
C ASP A 65 24.62 8.17 12.76
N MET A 66 23.64 7.51 13.37
CA MET A 66 22.21 7.85 13.27
C MET A 66 21.48 7.66 14.60
N LYS A 67 22.23 7.74 15.73
CA LYS A 67 21.66 7.50 17.06
C LYS A 67 20.52 8.46 17.37
N ASP A 68 20.75 9.76 17.23
CA ASP A 68 19.78 10.80 17.55
C ASP A 68 18.57 10.72 16.61
N PHE A 69 18.82 10.38 15.33
CA PHE A 69 17.76 10.14 14.35
C PHE A 69 16.88 8.97 14.76
N LEU A 70 17.45 7.83 15.14
CA LEU A 70 16.69 6.65 15.54
C LEU A 70 15.91 6.87 16.84
N GLU A 71 16.48 7.64 17.77
CA GLU A 71 15.78 7.99 19.01
C GLU A 71 14.53 8.82 18.71
N GLU A 72 14.65 9.84 17.88
CA GLU A 72 13.51 10.67 17.50
C GLU A 72 12.51 9.91 16.61
N TRP A 73 12.98 9.07 15.68
CA TRP A 73 12.13 8.22 14.88
C TRP A 73 11.26 7.28 15.75
N ARG A 74 11.83 6.67 16.80
CA ARG A 74 11.06 5.84 17.74
C ARG A 74 9.98 6.62 18.47
N LYS A 75 10.21 7.89 18.81
CA LYS A 75 9.19 8.77 19.40
C LYS A 75 8.05 9.10 18.42
N GLN A 76 8.37 9.18 17.12
CA GLN A 76 7.36 9.48 16.09
C GLN A 76 6.48 8.27 15.73
N LEU A 77 6.93 7.03 15.96
CA LEU A 77 6.17 5.82 15.63
C LEU A 77 4.75 5.81 16.24
N PRO A 78 4.57 5.95 17.56
CA PRO A 78 3.23 5.91 18.16
C PRO A 78 2.37 7.08 17.70
N ILE A 79 2.94 8.26 17.44
CA ILE A 79 2.22 9.43 16.97
C ILE A 79 1.65 9.18 15.56
N VAL A 80 2.48 8.66 14.65
CA VAL A 80 2.06 8.35 13.29
C VAL A 80 1.04 7.20 13.27
N GLU A 81 1.22 6.20 14.14
CA GLU A 81 0.25 5.09 14.27
C GLU A 81 -1.11 5.58 14.78
N GLU A 82 -1.11 6.53 15.73
CA GLU A 82 -2.33 7.15 16.24
C GLU A 82 -2.99 8.05 15.19
N GLU A 83 -2.22 8.90 14.48
CA GLU A 83 -2.72 9.71 13.37
C GLU A 83 -3.35 8.81 12.28
N GLU A 84 -2.70 7.68 11.92
CA GLU A 84 -3.23 6.70 10.97
C GLU A 84 -4.51 6.01 11.49
N ARG A 85 -4.63 5.80 12.81
CA ARG A 85 -5.81 5.22 13.46
C ARG A 85 -6.97 6.21 13.44
N MET A 86 -6.74 7.45 13.88
CA MET A 86 -7.73 8.53 13.90
C MET A 86 -8.30 8.82 12.52
N ASN A 87 -7.43 8.94 11.52
CA ASN A 87 -7.85 9.15 10.13
C ASN A 87 -8.70 7.99 9.58
N ARG A 88 -8.43 6.75 10.04
CA ARG A 88 -9.25 5.58 9.68
C ARG A 88 -10.61 5.60 10.37
N GLU A 89 -10.66 5.93 11.66
CA GLU A 89 -11.90 6.04 12.42
C GLU A 89 -12.80 7.16 11.86
N GLU A 90 -12.22 8.30 11.49
CA GLU A 90 -12.93 9.41 10.85
C GLU A 90 -13.46 9.03 9.47
N SER A 91 -12.67 8.30 8.66
CA SER A 91 -13.11 7.82 7.34
C SER A 91 -14.18 6.72 7.42
N VAL A 92 -14.18 5.93 8.50
CA VAL A 92 -15.23 4.92 8.75
C VAL A 92 -16.52 5.56 9.23
N ASN A 93 -16.43 6.66 9.99
CA ASN A 93 -17.58 7.36 10.59
C ASN A 93 -18.17 8.48 9.72
N ASN A 94 -17.55 8.78 8.56
CA ASN A 94 -18.06 9.78 7.62
C ASN A 94 -18.82 9.11 6.48
N PRO A 95 -20.17 9.19 6.46
CA PRO A 95 -20.99 8.59 5.39
C PRO A 95 -20.70 9.18 3.99
N GLU A 96 -20.10 10.38 3.91
CA GLU A 96 -19.74 11.00 2.63
C GLU A 96 -18.44 10.43 2.01
N SER A 97 -17.68 9.62 2.73
CA SER A 97 -16.41 9.09 2.24
C SER A 97 -16.47 7.61 1.86
N ARG A 98 -17.46 7.25 1.05
CA ARG A 98 -17.49 5.93 0.38
C ARG A 98 -16.61 5.90 -0.87
N VAL A 99 -15.51 6.65 -0.83
CA VAL A 99 -14.48 6.67 -1.88
C VAL A 99 -13.33 5.76 -1.47
N THR A 100 -12.99 4.82 -2.34
CA THR A 100 -11.81 3.98 -2.16
C THR A 100 -10.54 4.84 -2.33
N PRO A 101 -9.56 4.75 -1.41
CA PRO A 101 -8.28 5.43 -1.60
C PRO A 101 -7.55 4.95 -2.86
N ASP A 102 -6.89 5.86 -3.59
CA ASP A 102 -6.13 5.53 -4.81
C ASP A 102 -5.02 4.50 -4.56
N VAL A 103 -4.45 4.52 -3.35
CA VAL A 103 -3.37 3.60 -2.95
C VAL A 103 -3.72 2.95 -1.61
N ILE A 104 -3.93 1.63 -1.64
CA ILE A 104 -4.22 0.82 -0.45
C ILE A 104 -2.98 -0.01 -0.13
N THR A 105 -2.23 0.39 0.90
CA THR A 105 -1.04 -0.34 1.36
C THR A 105 -1.30 -1.20 2.59
N ARG A 106 -2.40 -0.95 3.29
CA ARG A 106 -2.82 -1.64 4.52
C ARG A 106 -4.33 -1.71 4.59
N LEU A 107 -4.83 -2.69 5.32
CA LEU A 107 -6.25 -2.86 5.61
C LEU A 107 -6.46 -2.84 7.12
N ALA A 108 -7.51 -2.16 7.58
CA ALA A 108 -8.04 -2.32 8.91
C ALA A 108 -8.56 -3.76 9.13
N ASN A 109 -8.91 -4.10 10.37
CA ASN A 109 -9.32 -5.47 10.68
C ASN A 109 -10.59 -5.90 9.95
N ASN A 110 -11.50 -4.97 9.71
CA ASN A 110 -12.77 -5.17 9.02
C ASN A 110 -12.73 -4.79 7.52
N GLU A 111 -11.60 -4.30 7.00
CA GLU A 111 -11.50 -3.92 5.59
C GLU A 111 -11.14 -5.11 4.71
N VAL A 112 -11.73 -5.13 3.53
CA VAL A 112 -11.57 -6.14 2.48
C VAL A 112 -11.14 -5.45 1.19
N PHE A 113 -10.02 -5.86 0.63
CA PHE A 113 -9.51 -5.37 -0.64
C PHE A 113 -10.22 -6.08 -1.81
N VAL A 114 -10.99 -5.34 -2.61
CA VAL A 114 -11.72 -5.90 -3.75
C VAL A 114 -10.97 -5.60 -5.03
N PHE A 115 -10.61 -6.65 -5.77
CA PHE A 115 -9.71 -6.55 -6.91
C PHE A 115 -10.20 -7.32 -8.14
N GLY A 116 -9.77 -6.83 -9.31
CA GLY A 116 -10.01 -7.50 -10.58
C GLY A 116 -9.13 -8.73 -10.76
N SER A 117 -9.74 -9.85 -11.09
CA SER A 117 -9.10 -11.14 -11.36
C SER A 117 -9.46 -11.65 -12.75
N ASN A 118 -9.03 -12.86 -13.07
CA ASN A 118 -9.51 -13.65 -14.20
C ASN A 118 -10.17 -14.94 -13.70
N ALA A 119 -10.91 -15.62 -14.56
CA ALA A 119 -11.64 -16.83 -14.19
C ALA A 119 -10.73 -17.96 -13.64
N GLN A 120 -9.47 -18.01 -14.05
CA GLN A 120 -8.50 -18.99 -13.60
C GLN A 120 -7.79 -18.61 -12.31
N GLY A 121 -8.02 -17.39 -11.77
CA GLY A 121 -7.36 -16.91 -10.55
C GLY A 121 -5.84 -16.71 -10.70
N MET A 122 -5.37 -16.39 -11.89
CA MET A 122 -3.95 -16.14 -12.15
C MET A 122 -3.58 -14.70 -11.79
N HIS A 123 -3.06 -14.51 -10.58
CA HIS A 123 -2.79 -13.22 -9.97
C HIS A 123 -1.36 -12.74 -10.25
N TYR A 124 -0.99 -12.61 -11.54
CA TYR A 124 0.40 -12.31 -11.94
C TYR A 124 0.73 -10.81 -11.98
N GLY A 125 -0.24 -9.91 -11.97
CA GLY A 125 0.03 -8.47 -12.11
C GLY A 125 -1.02 -7.57 -11.46
N GLY A 126 -0.68 -6.27 -11.36
CA GLY A 126 -1.57 -5.23 -10.86
C GLY A 126 -2.12 -5.48 -9.46
N ALA A 127 -3.37 -5.09 -9.23
CA ALA A 127 -4.06 -5.25 -7.94
C ALA A 127 -4.17 -6.72 -7.51
N ALA A 128 -4.32 -7.66 -8.46
CA ALA A 128 -4.38 -9.09 -8.16
C ALA A 128 -3.05 -9.61 -7.58
N ARG A 129 -1.92 -9.21 -8.16
CA ARG A 129 -0.60 -9.55 -7.63
C ARG A 129 -0.37 -8.93 -6.24
N TYR A 130 -0.78 -7.68 -6.08
CA TYR A 130 -0.66 -7.01 -4.79
C TYR A 130 -1.50 -7.71 -3.70
N ALA A 131 -2.73 -8.15 -4.04
CA ALA A 131 -3.58 -8.91 -3.14
C ALA A 131 -2.95 -10.25 -2.75
N LEU A 132 -2.29 -10.95 -3.71
CA LEU A 132 -1.57 -12.19 -3.46
C LEU A 132 -0.41 -11.99 -2.47
N ASP A 133 0.39 -10.94 -2.68
CA ASP A 133 1.61 -10.69 -1.89
C ASP A 133 1.32 -10.12 -0.49
N HIS A 134 0.17 -9.43 -0.29
CA HIS A 134 -0.07 -8.64 0.93
C HIS A 134 -1.38 -8.94 1.66
N PHE A 135 -2.42 -9.44 0.98
CA PHE A 135 -3.75 -9.56 1.57
C PHE A 135 -4.32 -10.98 1.55
N GLY A 136 -3.50 -11.96 1.17
CA GLY A 136 -3.85 -13.38 1.25
C GLY A 136 -4.77 -13.86 0.13
N ALA A 137 -4.69 -13.25 -1.07
CA ALA A 137 -5.31 -13.82 -2.25
C ALA A 137 -4.69 -15.18 -2.58
N ILE A 138 -5.47 -16.07 -3.20
CA ILE A 138 -5.09 -17.45 -3.46
C ILE A 138 -4.93 -17.65 -4.96
N MET A 139 -3.75 -18.10 -5.38
CA MET A 139 -3.51 -18.48 -6.77
C MET A 139 -4.46 -19.62 -7.18
N GLY A 140 -5.12 -19.47 -8.32
CA GLY A 140 -6.13 -20.42 -8.81
C GLY A 140 -7.57 -20.10 -8.37
N GLN A 141 -7.78 -19.13 -7.46
CA GLN A 141 -9.11 -18.70 -7.04
C GLN A 141 -9.47 -17.33 -7.65
N GLY A 142 -10.22 -17.34 -8.76
CA GLY A 142 -10.55 -16.14 -9.53
C GLY A 142 -11.79 -15.37 -9.05
N VAL A 143 -12.59 -15.92 -8.12
CA VAL A 143 -13.88 -15.39 -7.68
C VAL A 143 -14.04 -15.51 -6.18
N GLY A 144 -14.64 -14.48 -5.58
CA GLY A 144 -15.14 -14.53 -4.21
C GLY A 144 -14.11 -14.20 -3.12
N PRO A 145 -14.49 -14.41 -1.84
CA PRO A 145 -13.68 -14.03 -0.70
C PRO A 145 -12.47 -14.95 -0.53
N GLN A 146 -11.32 -14.35 -0.17
CA GLN A 146 -10.07 -15.06 0.08
C GLN A 146 -9.15 -14.19 0.93
N GLY A 147 -8.65 -14.71 2.06
CA GLY A 147 -7.86 -13.91 2.99
C GLY A 147 -8.58 -12.63 3.42
N LYS A 148 -7.90 -11.49 3.29
CA LYS A 148 -8.47 -10.15 3.48
C LYS A 148 -8.89 -9.48 2.16
N CYS A 149 -9.23 -10.24 1.15
CA CYS A 149 -9.62 -9.70 -0.15
C CYS A 149 -10.81 -10.44 -0.78
N TYR A 150 -11.35 -9.85 -1.84
CA TYR A 150 -12.44 -10.42 -2.65
C TYR A 150 -12.08 -10.27 -4.13
N ALA A 151 -12.13 -11.35 -4.89
CA ALA A 151 -11.80 -11.37 -6.31
C ALA A 151 -13.07 -11.25 -7.16
N ILE A 152 -13.03 -10.35 -8.16
CA ILE A 152 -14.07 -10.19 -9.19
C ILE A 152 -13.42 -10.46 -10.55
N PRO A 153 -13.86 -11.49 -11.31
CA PRO A 153 -13.32 -11.76 -12.63
C PRO A 153 -13.68 -10.64 -13.61
N SER A 154 -12.66 -10.01 -14.20
CA SER A 154 -12.82 -8.82 -15.07
C SER A 154 -12.34 -9.05 -16.52
N MET A 155 -11.92 -10.29 -16.85
CA MET A 155 -11.34 -10.61 -18.17
C MET A 155 -12.33 -11.35 -19.09
N GLY A 156 -13.54 -11.67 -18.62
CA GLY A 156 -14.55 -12.44 -19.35
C GLY A 156 -15.61 -11.62 -20.10
N GLY A 157 -15.40 -10.31 -20.25
CA GLY A 157 -16.37 -9.38 -20.82
C GLY A 157 -17.26 -8.70 -19.78
N LEU A 158 -17.87 -7.57 -20.15
CA LEU A 158 -18.68 -6.73 -19.24
C LEU A 158 -19.90 -7.48 -18.67
N ALA A 159 -20.57 -8.31 -19.47
CA ALA A 159 -21.72 -9.08 -18.99
C ALA A 159 -21.35 -10.06 -17.86
N SER A 160 -20.25 -10.81 -18.05
CA SER A 160 -19.74 -11.72 -17.03
C SER A 160 -19.26 -11.00 -15.78
N MET A 161 -18.59 -9.85 -15.96
CA MET A 161 -18.13 -9.01 -14.85
C MET A 161 -19.34 -8.43 -14.08
N GLY A 162 -20.41 -8.00 -14.78
CA GLY A 162 -21.63 -7.50 -14.17
C GLY A 162 -22.31 -8.54 -13.26
N GLU A 163 -22.39 -9.79 -13.68
CA GLU A 163 -22.90 -10.87 -12.83
C GLU A 163 -22.03 -11.13 -11.60
N ALA A 164 -20.72 -11.07 -11.75
CA ALA A 164 -19.80 -11.21 -10.62
C ALA A 164 -19.89 -10.01 -9.65
N VAL A 165 -20.11 -8.79 -10.14
CA VAL A 165 -20.36 -7.61 -9.31
C VAL A 165 -21.67 -7.74 -8.53
N LYS A 166 -22.76 -8.25 -9.13
CA LYS A 166 -24.01 -8.53 -8.41
C LYS A 166 -23.80 -9.53 -7.27
N GLN A 167 -23.07 -10.63 -7.51
CA GLN A 167 -22.74 -11.60 -6.48
C GLN A 167 -21.90 -10.96 -5.36
N PHE A 168 -20.94 -10.12 -5.70
CA PHE A 168 -20.16 -9.33 -4.73
C PHE A 168 -21.07 -8.41 -3.91
N CYS A 169 -22.00 -7.71 -4.54
CA CYS A 169 -22.95 -6.81 -3.88
C CYS A 169 -23.80 -7.57 -2.83
N GLU A 170 -24.34 -8.73 -3.18
CA GLU A 170 -25.08 -9.58 -2.25
C GLU A 170 -24.18 -10.11 -1.10
N TYR A 171 -22.93 -10.47 -1.41
CA TYR A 171 -21.98 -10.85 -0.38
C TYR A 171 -21.69 -9.70 0.60
N ALA A 172 -21.52 -8.47 0.10
CA ALA A 172 -21.27 -7.31 0.94
C ALA A 172 -22.48 -6.98 1.85
N LYS A 173 -23.70 -7.06 1.34
CA LYS A 173 -24.95 -6.90 2.13
C LYS A 173 -25.04 -7.94 3.26
N ALA A 174 -24.59 -9.16 3.02
CA ALA A 174 -24.62 -10.23 4.02
C ALA A 174 -23.51 -10.10 5.10
N HIS A 175 -22.55 -9.16 4.90
CA HIS A 175 -21.42 -8.95 5.80
C HIS A 175 -21.28 -7.47 6.20
N PRO A 176 -22.27 -6.89 6.88
CA PRO A 176 -22.28 -5.47 7.23
C PRO A 176 -21.15 -5.07 8.19
N GLU A 177 -20.55 -6.04 8.89
CA GLU A 177 -19.39 -5.85 9.77
C GLU A 177 -18.09 -5.56 9.00
N LYS A 178 -18.07 -5.80 7.68
CA LYS A 178 -16.92 -5.59 6.81
C LYS A 178 -17.09 -4.32 5.99
N ARG A 179 -15.99 -3.69 5.61
CA ARG A 179 -15.92 -2.59 4.66
C ARG A 179 -15.16 -3.04 3.42
N PHE A 180 -15.77 -2.91 2.26
CA PHE A 180 -15.21 -3.36 0.99
C PHE A 180 -14.62 -2.18 0.21
N LEU A 181 -13.31 -2.22 -0.03
CA LEU A 181 -12.58 -1.19 -0.77
C LEU A 181 -12.37 -1.67 -2.20
N VAL A 182 -13.23 -1.23 -3.12
CA VAL A 182 -13.18 -1.64 -4.52
C VAL A 182 -12.10 -0.85 -5.27
N THR A 183 -11.15 -1.56 -5.89
CA THR A 183 -10.15 -0.96 -6.78
C THR A 183 -10.76 -0.64 -8.15
N PRO A 184 -10.07 0.11 -9.05
CA PRO A 184 -10.53 0.34 -10.42
C PRO A 184 -10.52 -0.94 -11.27
N ILE A 185 -11.44 -1.87 -10.93
CA ILE A 185 -11.54 -3.19 -11.54
C ILE A 185 -11.83 -3.05 -13.05
N GLY A 186 -11.12 -3.83 -13.86
CA GLY A 186 -11.27 -3.81 -15.31
C GLY A 186 -10.53 -2.66 -16.01
N CYS A 187 -10.15 -1.59 -15.30
CA CYS A 187 -9.54 -0.40 -15.88
C CYS A 187 -8.00 -0.51 -16.09
N GLY A 188 -7.43 -1.68 -15.89
CA GLY A 188 -6.01 -1.96 -16.14
C GLY A 188 -5.83 -2.90 -17.33
N ILE A 189 -5.28 -4.10 -17.07
CA ILE A 189 -4.94 -5.11 -18.11
C ILE A 189 -6.18 -5.52 -18.94
N ALA A 190 -7.39 -5.51 -18.35
CA ALA A 190 -8.62 -5.83 -19.08
C ALA A 190 -9.02 -4.78 -20.13
N GLY A 191 -8.45 -3.56 -20.05
CA GLY A 191 -8.56 -2.53 -21.10
C GLY A 191 -9.87 -1.74 -21.12
N TYR A 192 -10.72 -1.89 -20.10
CA TYR A 192 -11.95 -1.10 -19.98
C TYR A 192 -11.66 0.29 -19.39
N THR A 193 -12.58 1.22 -19.65
CA THR A 193 -12.58 2.54 -19.03
C THR A 193 -13.52 2.58 -17.82
N PRO A 194 -13.39 3.56 -16.91
CA PRO A 194 -14.38 3.78 -15.86
C PRO A 194 -15.82 3.92 -16.40
N LEU A 195 -15.98 4.53 -17.58
CA LEU A 195 -17.28 4.69 -18.24
C LEU A 195 -17.95 3.33 -18.59
N ASP A 196 -17.14 2.31 -18.94
CA ASP A 196 -17.62 0.98 -19.26
C ASP A 196 -17.99 0.19 -18.00
N VAL A 197 -17.24 0.40 -16.91
CA VAL A 197 -17.30 -0.47 -15.72
C VAL A 197 -18.18 0.10 -14.62
N ALA A 198 -18.17 1.42 -14.38
CA ALA A 198 -18.94 2.03 -13.30
C ALA A 198 -20.43 1.63 -13.31
N PRO A 199 -21.13 1.59 -14.46
CA PRO A 199 -22.54 1.18 -14.49
C PRO A 199 -22.80 -0.23 -13.95
N LEU A 200 -21.81 -1.13 -13.98
CA LEU A 200 -21.95 -2.47 -13.41
C LEU A 200 -22.05 -2.44 -11.88
N PHE A 201 -21.55 -1.39 -11.24
CA PHE A 201 -21.58 -1.17 -9.79
C PHE A 201 -22.81 -0.37 -9.32
N ASP A 202 -23.78 -0.07 -10.18
CA ASP A 202 -24.99 0.64 -9.78
C ASP A 202 -25.74 -0.09 -8.64
N CYS A 203 -25.74 -1.43 -8.62
CA CYS A 203 -26.30 -2.24 -7.54
C CYS A 203 -25.60 -2.05 -6.18
N CYS A 204 -24.42 -1.45 -6.15
CA CYS A 204 -23.64 -1.15 -4.94
C CYS A 204 -23.90 0.26 -4.39
N ARG A 205 -24.65 1.10 -5.11
CA ARG A 205 -24.92 2.50 -4.75
C ARG A 205 -25.48 2.65 -3.34
N ASP A 206 -26.45 1.82 -2.99
CA ASP A 206 -27.15 1.88 -1.69
C ASP A 206 -26.58 0.91 -0.64
N VAL A 207 -25.42 0.30 -0.91
CA VAL A 207 -24.76 -0.63 0.02
C VAL A 207 -23.67 0.10 0.80
N GLU A 208 -23.99 0.53 2.01
CA GLU A 208 -23.19 1.47 2.81
C GLU A 208 -21.76 1.00 3.09
N ASN A 209 -21.53 -0.30 3.20
CA ASN A 209 -20.22 -0.87 3.49
C ASN A 209 -19.35 -1.12 2.24
N ILE A 210 -19.76 -0.64 1.07
CA ILE A 210 -18.97 -0.66 -0.17
C ILE A 210 -18.43 0.74 -0.45
N SER A 211 -17.12 0.85 -0.63
CA SER A 211 -16.44 2.04 -1.16
C SER A 211 -16.00 1.78 -2.59
N LEU A 212 -16.27 2.72 -3.50
CA LEU A 212 -15.89 2.65 -4.91
C LEU A 212 -14.82 3.70 -5.24
N PRO A 213 -14.04 3.53 -6.32
CA PRO A 213 -13.16 4.58 -6.83
C PRO A 213 -13.94 5.89 -7.09
N ALA A 214 -13.31 7.04 -6.88
CA ALA A 214 -13.90 8.35 -7.16
C ALA A 214 -14.45 8.41 -8.60
N ALA A 215 -13.66 7.95 -9.58
CA ALA A 215 -14.06 7.91 -10.99
C ALA A 215 -15.30 7.03 -11.28
N PHE A 216 -15.66 6.09 -10.39
CA PHE A 216 -16.90 5.33 -10.53
C PHE A 216 -18.07 6.11 -9.94
N TRP A 217 -17.87 6.77 -8.79
CA TRP A 217 -18.90 7.63 -8.19
C TRP A 217 -19.30 8.79 -9.10
N ASP A 218 -18.34 9.38 -9.82
CA ASP A 218 -18.60 10.46 -10.78
C ASP A 218 -19.51 10.03 -11.95
N LEU A 219 -19.67 8.73 -12.18
CA LEU A 219 -20.40 8.13 -13.29
C LEU A 219 -21.68 7.38 -12.86
N LEU A 220 -21.92 7.27 -11.56
CA LEU A 220 -23.10 6.66 -10.95
C LEU A 220 -24.07 7.72 -10.42
#